data_9a04a20f8550fc0732c91e4736130606
#
_entry.id   9a04a20f8550fc0732c91e4736130606
#
_cell.length_a   1.000
_cell.length_b   1.000
_cell.length_c   1.000
_cell.angle_alpha   90.00
_cell.angle_beta   90.00
_cell.angle_gamma   90.00
#
_symmetry.space_group_name_H-M   'P 1'
#
loop_
_entity.id
_entity.type
_entity.pdbx_description
1 polymer ?
#
loop_
_entity_poly.entity_id
_entity_poly.type
_entity_poly.pdbx_seq_one_letter_code
_entity_poly.pdbx_strand_id
1 'polypeptide(L)'
;MRQTRLLLLFTLCLLSVFGVWAQNNVAPMTAGKVFVKIGNTEATAPVKLTNYGKSEVKSIEYTLCYMDTQNCDGPFKMDFDTPLADDETRLVNIPIKAGSTYGMVDVVFHITSVNNSYNETSVPFTYITRCTVNKLPHKRVLLEDYTALWCQWCPIGMVATEALVREHPDDAVAIAIHKGDKLASATAYQNGMLADYAPTLPSLWCARKNKIAGYDGTSMFENEKSEVTYMNIDVEAYWDETGNNINVTTKVEPCMTPDAGNTYAIGYVLTASGLKNDKWLQQANYSAYMSDSYKDAPPEMDFFRDPSNYVGDNYYVKGYTFNHVAIESQGIRYGIANSLTGDFVPNEIKTHTTTFSNINQYNLIQDRNKLEVVAILFDTKNDRIENVAKCHITVPEQEFTMNFDVCDWATLYTDRPYIVPQGVATYQINAQGDVEMVTDGTGANVSIAANTPMLLKGQKGNTYTFKYTDTSNTIVNTALRGSVQDEHTTTGNTALTDNDVYYYKLVYDDSRARAGFYWAEENGAPFDNKAGKCYLVLPRKTVNAARLQGFELDDATVTNIKQIGTSTPTRRHTFEVSGRKVLNATVPGLYIVNGKKTAVK
;
A
#
# COMPACT_ATOMS: atom_id res chain seq x y z
N MET A 1 -61.93 -45.10 40.73
CA MET A 1 -60.53 -44.76 41.13
C MET A 1 -59.46 -45.07 40.08
N ARG A 2 -59.60 -45.96 39.13
CA ARG A 2 -58.60 -46.17 38.05
C ARG A 2 -58.66 -45.17 36.92
N GLN A 3 -59.82 -44.64 36.60
CA GLN A 3 -59.96 -43.65 35.51
C GLN A 3 -59.50 -42.24 35.88
N THR A 4 -59.59 -41.84 37.14
CA THR A 4 -59.13 -40.59 37.66
C THR A 4 -57.59 -40.48 37.74
N ARG A 5 -56.90 -41.60 37.94
CA ARG A 5 -55.42 -41.62 37.92
C ARG A 5 -54.84 -41.56 36.52
N LEU A 6 -55.55 -42.08 35.51
CA LEU A 6 -55.12 -42.00 34.13
C LEU A 6 -55.29 -40.59 33.57
N LEU A 7 -56.33 -39.86 33.96
CA LEU A 7 -56.55 -38.47 33.56
C LEU A 7 -55.52 -37.53 34.21
N LEU A 8 -55.12 -37.76 35.47
CA LEU A 8 -54.09 -36.98 36.14
C LEU A 8 -52.70 -37.24 35.54
N LEU A 9 -52.38 -38.45 35.11
CA LEU A 9 -51.12 -38.76 34.41
C LEU A 9 -51.09 -38.13 32.99
N PHE A 10 -52.23 -38.09 32.27
CA PHE A 10 -52.31 -37.48 30.97
C PHE A 10 -52.24 -35.91 31.03
N THR A 11 -52.83 -35.34 32.12
CA THR A 11 -52.68 -33.87 32.34
C THR A 11 -51.28 -33.52 32.84
N LEU A 12 -50.60 -34.39 33.61
CA LEU A 12 -49.19 -34.14 33.98
C LEU A 12 -48.24 -34.32 32.79
N CYS A 13 -48.50 -35.22 31.85
CA CYS A 13 -47.72 -35.37 30.63
C CYS A 13 -47.99 -34.26 29.59
N LEU A 14 -49.17 -33.63 29.61
CA LEU A 14 -49.48 -32.47 28.73
C LEU A 14 -48.92 -31.15 29.25
N LEU A 15 -48.56 -31.07 30.54
CA LEU A 15 -47.92 -29.90 31.14
C LEU A 15 -46.37 -29.92 31.00
N SER A 16 -45.78 -31.01 30.49
CA SER A 16 -44.33 -31.13 30.30
C SER A 16 -43.85 -30.82 28.86
N VAL A 17 -44.72 -30.29 27.98
CA VAL A 17 -44.38 -29.88 26.63
C VAL A 17 -44.45 -28.34 26.48
N PHE A 18 -44.32 -27.60 27.55
CA PHE A 18 -43.87 -26.25 27.40
C PHE A 18 -42.35 -26.33 27.15
N GLY A 19 -41.95 -26.26 25.89
CA GLY A 19 -40.55 -26.10 25.54
C GLY A 19 -40.03 -24.93 26.38
N VAL A 20 -39.08 -25.21 27.28
CA VAL A 20 -38.35 -24.18 28.00
C VAL A 20 -37.53 -23.45 26.91
N TRP A 21 -38.09 -22.39 26.39
CA TRP A 21 -37.36 -21.51 25.48
C TRP A 21 -36.20 -20.92 26.30
N ALA A 22 -35.00 -21.01 25.74
CA ALA A 22 -33.84 -20.35 26.32
C ALA A 22 -34.17 -18.88 26.57
N GLN A 23 -33.93 -18.38 27.79
CA GLN A 23 -34.19 -17.00 28.16
C GLN A 23 -33.02 -16.10 27.72
N ASN A 24 -31.80 -16.50 28.04
CA ASN A 24 -30.57 -15.76 27.73
C ASN A 24 -29.74 -16.56 26.71
N ASN A 25 -29.99 -16.34 25.44
CA ASN A 25 -29.37 -17.10 24.35
C ASN A 25 -28.83 -16.15 23.28
N VAL A 26 -27.57 -15.74 23.42
CA VAL A 26 -26.90 -14.87 22.48
C VAL A 26 -25.77 -15.58 21.78
N ALA A 27 -25.86 -15.68 20.46
CA ALA A 27 -24.82 -16.27 19.63
C ALA A 27 -24.07 -15.19 18.84
N PRO A 28 -22.73 -15.21 18.88
CA PRO A 28 -21.91 -14.37 18.00
C PRO A 28 -21.76 -15.03 16.63
N MET A 29 -21.79 -14.22 15.57
CA MET A 29 -21.43 -14.64 14.23
C MET A 29 -20.04 -14.12 13.88
N THR A 30 -19.33 -14.81 12.99
CA THR A 30 -17.98 -14.39 12.58
C THR A 30 -17.98 -12.97 12.06
N ALA A 31 -16.99 -12.21 12.50
CA ALA A 31 -16.77 -10.83 12.06
C ALA A 31 -15.79 -10.73 10.88
N GLY A 32 -15.15 -11.84 10.50
CA GLY A 32 -14.07 -11.80 9.53
C GLY A 32 -12.73 -11.39 10.13
N LYS A 33 -11.99 -10.53 9.45
CA LYS A 33 -10.60 -10.19 9.75
C LYS A 33 -10.48 -8.75 10.22
N VAL A 34 -9.50 -8.50 11.11
CA VAL A 34 -9.17 -7.17 11.59
C VAL A 34 -7.66 -6.93 11.47
N PHE A 35 -7.27 -5.81 10.85
CA PHE A 35 -5.88 -5.40 10.75
C PHE A 35 -5.50 -4.52 11.93
N VAL A 36 -4.44 -4.89 12.65
CA VAL A 36 -3.92 -4.16 13.79
C VAL A 36 -2.44 -3.86 13.56
N LYS A 37 -2.08 -2.56 13.50
CA LYS A 37 -0.66 -2.18 13.37
C LYS A 37 0.09 -2.57 14.63
N ILE A 38 1.28 -3.16 14.43
CA ILE A 38 2.18 -3.46 15.54
C ILE A 38 2.53 -2.16 16.29
N GLY A 39 2.57 -2.23 17.61
CA GLY A 39 2.78 -1.04 18.46
C GLY A 39 1.53 -0.20 18.71
N ASN A 40 0.43 -0.39 17.99
CA ASN A 40 -0.86 0.18 18.34
C ASN A 40 -1.49 -0.63 19.47
N THR A 41 -2.28 0.03 20.30
CA THR A 41 -2.92 -0.63 21.43
C THR A 41 -3.99 -1.60 20.98
N GLU A 42 -4.85 -1.21 20.01
CA GLU A 42 -5.97 -2.00 19.54
C GLU A 42 -6.57 -1.47 18.23
N ALA A 43 -7.34 -2.34 17.58
CA ALA A 43 -8.28 -1.99 16.50
C ALA A 43 -9.63 -2.63 16.81
N THR A 44 -10.70 -2.23 16.16
CA THR A 44 -12.04 -2.76 16.41
C THR A 44 -12.44 -3.76 15.34
N ALA A 45 -12.90 -4.94 15.77
CA ALA A 45 -13.50 -5.95 14.90
C ALA A 45 -15.03 -5.88 15.01
N PRO A 46 -15.74 -5.73 13.87
CA PRO A 46 -17.20 -5.77 13.88
C PRO A 46 -17.70 -7.20 14.06
N VAL A 47 -18.47 -7.48 15.08
CA VAL A 47 -19.09 -8.79 15.36
C VAL A 47 -20.61 -8.65 15.37
N LYS A 48 -21.32 -9.53 14.67
CA LYS A 48 -22.78 -9.59 14.75
C LYS A 48 -23.18 -10.47 15.92
N LEU A 49 -24.06 -9.97 16.79
CA LEU A 49 -24.68 -10.70 17.88
C LEU A 49 -26.14 -10.89 17.57
N THR A 50 -26.63 -12.13 17.68
CA THR A 50 -28.06 -12.43 17.51
C THR A 50 -28.62 -12.95 18.83
N ASN A 51 -29.70 -12.35 19.29
CA ASN A 51 -30.45 -12.83 20.46
C ASN A 51 -31.48 -13.86 20.02
N TYR A 52 -31.24 -15.13 20.32
CA TYR A 52 -32.17 -16.21 20.11
C TYR A 52 -32.98 -16.54 21.38
N GLY A 53 -32.75 -15.81 22.47
CA GLY A 53 -33.47 -15.94 23.74
C GLY A 53 -34.72 -15.06 23.74
N LYS A 54 -35.62 -15.38 24.68
CA LYS A 54 -36.88 -14.63 24.85
C LYS A 54 -36.75 -13.39 25.73
N SER A 55 -35.66 -13.26 26.46
CA SER A 55 -35.36 -12.10 27.25
C SER A 55 -34.62 -11.01 26.43
N GLU A 56 -35.00 -9.76 26.60
CA GLU A 56 -34.20 -8.65 26.11
C GLU A 56 -32.79 -8.68 26.71
N VAL A 57 -31.76 -8.50 25.87
CA VAL A 57 -30.38 -8.53 26.32
C VAL A 57 -29.91 -7.09 26.62
N LYS A 58 -29.63 -6.81 27.89
CA LYS A 58 -29.16 -5.53 28.40
C LYS A 58 -27.66 -5.46 28.51
N SER A 59 -27.00 -6.61 28.71
CA SER A 59 -25.55 -6.70 28.80
C SER A 59 -25.05 -8.11 28.48
N ILE A 60 -23.80 -8.18 28.04
CA ILE A 60 -23.03 -9.41 27.92
C ILE A 60 -21.70 -9.26 28.65
N GLU A 61 -21.17 -10.41 29.15
CA GLU A 61 -19.76 -10.50 29.48
C GLU A 61 -19.09 -11.44 28.50
N TYR A 62 -17.84 -11.11 28.13
CA TYR A 62 -17.09 -11.87 27.15
C TYR A 62 -15.59 -11.93 27.48
N THR A 63 -14.91 -12.92 26.93
CA THR A 63 -13.45 -13.05 26.95
C THR A 63 -12.90 -13.06 25.55
N LEU A 64 -11.63 -12.64 25.41
CA LEU A 64 -10.85 -12.69 24.18
C LEU A 64 -9.64 -13.58 24.41
N CYS A 65 -9.62 -14.76 23.78
CA CYS A 65 -8.51 -15.70 23.91
C CYS A 65 -7.64 -15.68 22.66
N TYR A 66 -6.40 -15.26 22.80
CA TYR A 66 -5.43 -15.12 21.71
C TYR A 66 -4.68 -16.43 21.52
N MET A 67 -4.82 -17.03 20.32
CA MET A 67 -4.31 -18.39 20.05
C MET A 67 -2.77 -18.45 19.97
N ASP A 68 -2.08 -17.34 19.72
CA ASP A 68 -0.61 -17.26 19.70
C ASP A 68 0.03 -17.30 21.11
N THR A 69 -0.63 -16.70 22.09
CA THR A 69 -0.13 -16.64 23.47
C THR A 69 -0.83 -17.62 24.40
N GLN A 70 -1.95 -18.21 23.97
CA GLN A 70 -2.88 -19.00 24.77
C GLN A 70 -3.42 -18.26 26.01
N ASN A 71 -3.35 -16.92 25.99
CA ASN A 71 -3.87 -16.07 27.05
C ASN A 71 -5.27 -15.59 26.71
N CYS A 72 -6.11 -15.47 27.73
CA CYS A 72 -7.44 -14.89 27.63
C CYS A 72 -7.50 -13.58 28.43
N ASP A 73 -7.95 -12.51 27.77
CA ASP A 73 -8.27 -11.25 28.40
C ASP A 73 -9.75 -11.21 28.81
N GLY A 74 -10.04 -10.51 29.89
CA GLY A 74 -11.42 -10.35 30.40
C GLY A 74 -11.66 -11.09 31.72
N PRO A 75 -12.93 -11.33 32.14
CA PRO A 75 -14.12 -10.94 31.38
C PRO A 75 -14.30 -9.44 31.23
N PHE A 76 -14.70 -9.03 30.04
CA PHE A 76 -15.11 -7.66 29.72
C PHE A 76 -16.63 -7.57 29.76
N LYS A 77 -17.18 -6.44 30.22
CA LYS A 77 -18.60 -6.17 30.18
C LYS A 77 -18.96 -5.22 29.06
N MET A 78 -20.02 -5.52 28.32
CA MET A 78 -20.64 -4.66 27.33
C MET A 78 -22.10 -4.44 27.71
N ASP A 79 -22.47 -3.22 28.01
CA ASP A 79 -23.85 -2.82 28.26
C ASP A 79 -24.45 -2.23 26.97
N PHE A 80 -25.72 -2.50 26.69
CA PHE A 80 -26.45 -2.00 25.53
C PHE A 80 -27.35 -0.85 25.95
N ASP A 81 -27.14 0.35 25.38
CA ASP A 81 -27.99 1.52 25.62
C ASP A 81 -29.46 1.25 25.27
N THR A 82 -29.68 0.50 24.20
CA THR A 82 -30.98 -0.08 23.84
C THR A 82 -30.85 -1.59 23.93
N PRO A 83 -31.66 -2.28 24.76
CA PRO A 83 -31.60 -3.73 24.86
C PRO A 83 -31.77 -4.42 23.50
N LEU A 84 -31.12 -5.57 23.31
CA LEU A 84 -31.23 -6.38 22.11
C LEU A 84 -32.50 -7.25 22.22
N ALA A 85 -33.48 -7.01 21.37
CA ALA A 85 -34.75 -7.70 21.41
C ALA A 85 -34.64 -9.16 20.95
N ASP A 86 -35.70 -9.96 21.20
CA ASP A 86 -35.85 -11.32 20.66
C ASP A 86 -35.71 -11.32 19.13
N ASP A 87 -34.92 -12.27 18.60
CA ASP A 87 -34.55 -12.41 17.18
C ASP A 87 -33.80 -11.20 16.55
N GLU A 88 -33.42 -10.21 17.34
CA GLU A 88 -32.63 -9.08 16.85
C GLU A 88 -31.18 -9.48 16.63
N THR A 89 -30.63 -9.02 15.48
CA THR A 89 -29.20 -9.07 15.18
C THR A 89 -28.61 -7.68 15.22
N ARG A 90 -27.55 -7.47 15.99
CA ARG A 90 -26.85 -6.20 16.13
C ARG A 90 -25.36 -6.33 15.87
N LEU A 91 -24.79 -5.37 15.16
CA LEU A 91 -23.35 -5.24 14.98
C LEU A 91 -22.75 -4.54 16.21
N VAL A 92 -21.74 -5.14 16.81
CA VAL A 92 -20.94 -4.56 17.90
C VAL A 92 -19.48 -4.49 17.51
N ASN A 93 -18.73 -3.54 18.06
CA ASN A 93 -17.31 -3.36 17.81
C ASN A 93 -16.50 -3.90 18.98
N ILE A 94 -15.70 -4.94 18.73
CA ILE A 94 -14.87 -5.60 19.73
C ILE A 94 -13.42 -5.12 19.59
N PRO A 95 -12.81 -4.53 20.64
CA PRO A 95 -11.40 -4.11 20.59
C PRO A 95 -10.49 -5.34 20.59
N ILE A 96 -9.55 -5.36 19.63
CA ILE A 96 -8.57 -6.43 19.44
C ILE A 96 -7.17 -5.83 19.52
N LYS A 97 -6.33 -6.36 20.40
CA LYS A 97 -4.94 -5.94 20.58
C LYS A 97 -4.04 -6.51 19.49
N ALA A 98 -3.00 -5.75 19.13
CA ALA A 98 -1.95 -6.25 18.25
C ALA A 98 -1.21 -7.45 18.84
N GLY A 99 -0.72 -8.34 17.98
CA GLY A 99 0.25 -9.37 18.36
C GLY A 99 1.65 -8.80 18.55
N SER A 100 2.53 -9.62 19.12
CA SER A 100 3.96 -9.30 19.24
C SER A 100 4.76 -9.60 17.97
N THR A 101 4.16 -10.36 17.04
CA THR A 101 4.76 -10.76 15.76
C THR A 101 3.81 -10.45 14.61
N TYR A 102 4.37 -10.20 13.43
CA TYR A 102 3.59 -10.00 12.21
C TYR A 102 2.96 -11.31 11.73
N GLY A 103 1.72 -11.25 11.30
CA GLY A 103 1.01 -12.40 10.75
C GLY A 103 -0.45 -12.49 11.19
N MET A 104 -1.09 -13.60 10.82
CA MET A 104 -2.48 -13.88 11.16
C MET A 104 -2.58 -14.82 12.34
N VAL A 105 -3.46 -14.50 13.27
CA VAL A 105 -3.78 -15.34 14.44
C VAL A 105 -5.26 -15.20 14.75
N ASP A 106 -5.89 -16.33 15.03
CA ASP A 106 -7.28 -16.32 15.48
C ASP A 106 -7.41 -15.89 16.94
N VAL A 107 -8.40 -15.07 17.21
CA VAL A 107 -8.84 -14.63 18.53
C VAL A 107 -10.23 -15.19 18.76
N VAL A 108 -10.40 -15.99 19.81
CA VAL A 108 -11.71 -16.52 20.18
C VAL A 108 -12.44 -15.45 20.97
N PHE A 109 -13.52 -14.91 20.41
CA PHE A 109 -14.49 -14.09 21.12
C PHE A 109 -15.54 -15.03 21.74
N HIS A 110 -15.61 -15.08 23.05
CA HIS A 110 -16.49 -16.00 23.80
C HIS A 110 -17.39 -15.22 24.73
N ILE A 111 -18.71 -15.33 24.56
CA ILE A 111 -19.73 -14.75 25.44
C ILE A 111 -19.93 -15.67 26.62
N THR A 112 -19.49 -15.25 27.80
CA THR A 112 -19.53 -16.02 29.04
C THR A 112 -20.82 -15.84 29.81
N SER A 113 -21.43 -14.65 29.76
CA SER A 113 -22.72 -14.41 30.40
C SER A 113 -23.59 -13.43 29.63
N VAL A 114 -24.90 -13.51 29.84
CA VAL A 114 -25.93 -12.62 29.29
C VAL A 114 -26.81 -12.16 30.46
N ASN A 115 -26.99 -10.84 30.62
CA ASN A 115 -27.77 -10.27 31.74
C ASN A 115 -27.30 -10.79 33.13
N ASN A 116 -26.00 -10.97 33.33
CA ASN A 116 -25.36 -11.56 34.52
C ASN A 116 -25.79 -13.00 34.80
N SER A 117 -26.29 -13.73 33.80
CA SER A 117 -26.68 -15.14 33.88
C SER A 117 -25.96 -15.97 32.83
N TYR A 118 -26.00 -17.28 32.95
CA TYR A 118 -25.39 -18.18 31.97
C TYR A 118 -25.97 -17.96 30.57
N ASN A 119 -25.09 -17.95 29.55
CA ASN A 119 -25.50 -17.91 28.16
C ASN A 119 -25.92 -19.31 27.69
N GLU A 120 -27.20 -19.48 27.40
CA GLU A 120 -27.83 -20.78 27.09
C GLU A 120 -27.59 -21.24 25.64
N THR A 121 -26.86 -20.44 24.82
CA THR A 121 -26.57 -20.80 23.43
C THR A 121 -25.65 -22.02 23.34
N SER A 122 -25.87 -22.86 22.31
CA SER A 122 -24.94 -23.94 21.94
C SER A 122 -23.68 -23.43 21.20
N VAL A 123 -23.67 -22.15 20.76
CA VAL A 123 -22.57 -21.55 20.02
C VAL A 123 -22.17 -20.20 20.68
N PRO A 124 -21.53 -20.27 21.89
CA PRO A 124 -21.21 -19.04 22.65
C PRO A 124 -19.99 -18.29 22.13
N PHE A 125 -19.29 -18.78 21.11
CA PHE A 125 -18.05 -18.19 20.63
C PHE A 125 -17.99 -18.09 19.09
N THR A 126 -17.15 -17.19 18.63
CA THR A 126 -16.76 -17.09 17.21
C THR A 126 -15.27 -16.75 17.13
N TYR A 127 -14.71 -16.89 15.92
CA TYR A 127 -13.32 -16.54 15.64
C TYR A 127 -13.24 -15.19 14.94
N ILE A 128 -12.31 -14.37 15.41
CA ILE A 128 -11.90 -13.11 14.79
C ILE A 128 -10.46 -13.32 14.34
N THR A 129 -10.20 -13.27 13.03
CA THR A 129 -8.82 -13.36 12.53
C THR A 129 -8.14 -12.02 12.71
N ARG A 130 -7.19 -11.93 13.65
CA ARG A 130 -6.32 -10.77 13.84
C ARG A 130 -5.15 -10.84 12.86
N CYS A 131 -5.01 -9.80 12.03
CA CYS A 131 -3.87 -9.59 11.15
C CYS A 131 -2.95 -8.53 11.77
N THR A 132 -1.83 -8.94 12.37
CA THR A 132 -0.84 -7.99 12.91
C THR A 132 0.09 -7.55 11.77
N VAL A 133 0.10 -6.25 11.47
CA VAL A 133 0.78 -5.67 10.31
C VAL A 133 1.72 -4.53 10.71
N ASN A 134 2.75 -4.27 9.89
CA ASN A 134 3.56 -3.05 10.00
C ASN A 134 2.84 -1.85 9.37
N LYS A 135 2.13 -2.10 8.26
CA LYS A 135 1.41 -1.14 7.44
C LYS A 135 0.10 -1.78 6.97
N LEU A 136 -0.94 -0.99 6.85
CA LEU A 136 -2.21 -1.51 6.33
C LEU A 136 -2.04 -1.96 4.89
N PRO A 137 -2.42 -3.19 4.54
CA PRO A 137 -2.38 -3.63 3.16
C PRO A 137 -3.45 -2.93 2.33
N HIS A 138 -3.11 -2.62 1.09
CA HIS A 138 -4.03 -2.09 0.09
C HIS A 138 -4.28 -3.16 -0.97
N LYS A 139 -5.39 -3.87 -0.85
CA LYS A 139 -5.82 -4.86 -1.85
C LYS A 139 -6.45 -4.17 -3.03
N ARG A 140 -5.87 -4.36 -4.22
CA ARG A 140 -6.46 -4.03 -5.51
C ARG A 140 -6.93 -5.31 -6.21
N VAL A 141 -7.94 -5.19 -7.05
CA VAL A 141 -8.60 -6.33 -7.70
C VAL A 141 -8.38 -6.28 -9.21
N LEU A 142 -7.85 -7.37 -9.75
CA LEU A 142 -7.69 -7.54 -11.19
C LEU A 142 -9.03 -7.93 -11.84
N LEU A 143 -9.40 -7.21 -12.89
CA LEU A 143 -10.51 -7.51 -13.78
C LEU A 143 -9.96 -7.86 -15.15
N GLU A 144 -10.21 -9.08 -15.62
CA GLU A 144 -9.81 -9.53 -16.97
C GLU A 144 -11.05 -9.75 -17.82
N ASP A 145 -11.32 -8.83 -18.75
CA ASP A 145 -12.43 -8.91 -19.71
C ASP A 145 -11.95 -9.53 -21.04
N TYR A 146 -12.24 -10.80 -21.19
CA TYR A 146 -12.01 -11.51 -22.46
C TYR A 146 -13.17 -11.20 -23.40
N THR A 147 -12.85 -10.50 -24.49
CA THR A 147 -13.82 -9.86 -25.38
C THR A 147 -13.43 -9.98 -26.84
N ALA A 148 -14.26 -9.51 -27.75
CA ALA A 148 -13.93 -9.40 -29.17
C ALA A 148 -14.88 -8.42 -29.89
N LEU A 149 -14.36 -7.72 -30.93
CA LEU A 149 -15.16 -6.83 -31.77
C LEU A 149 -16.34 -7.52 -32.47
N TRP A 150 -16.19 -8.78 -32.83
CA TRP A 150 -17.23 -9.59 -33.47
C TRP A 150 -18.22 -10.22 -32.48
N CYS A 151 -17.98 -10.12 -31.21
CA CYS A 151 -18.81 -10.73 -30.17
C CYS A 151 -20.00 -9.85 -29.82
N GLN A 152 -21.19 -10.28 -30.16
CA GLN A 152 -22.43 -9.51 -30.01
C GLN A 152 -22.85 -9.27 -28.55
N TRP A 153 -22.45 -10.13 -27.63
CA TRP A 153 -22.75 -10.06 -26.20
C TRP A 153 -21.65 -9.39 -25.36
N CYS A 154 -20.49 -9.14 -25.96
CA CYS A 154 -19.35 -8.58 -25.26
C CYS A 154 -19.56 -7.16 -24.69
N PRO A 155 -20.44 -6.31 -25.22
CA PRO A 155 -20.77 -5.05 -24.54
C PRO A 155 -21.16 -5.21 -23.07
N ILE A 156 -21.71 -6.37 -22.65
CA ILE A 156 -22.06 -6.63 -21.26
C ILE A 156 -20.82 -6.65 -20.35
N GLY A 157 -19.77 -7.38 -20.75
CA GLY A 157 -18.51 -7.43 -20.01
C GLY A 157 -17.79 -6.09 -20.01
N MET A 158 -17.75 -5.42 -21.16
CA MET A 158 -17.16 -4.09 -21.31
C MET A 158 -17.83 -3.06 -20.38
N VAL A 159 -19.16 -3.02 -20.34
CA VAL A 159 -19.93 -2.12 -19.46
C VAL A 159 -19.70 -2.43 -17.98
N ALA A 160 -19.71 -3.72 -17.60
CA ALA A 160 -19.44 -4.14 -16.23
C ALA A 160 -18.00 -3.74 -15.78
N THR A 161 -17.03 -3.88 -16.67
CA THR A 161 -15.62 -3.49 -16.40
C THR A 161 -15.51 -1.98 -16.21
N GLU A 162 -16.03 -1.18 -17.12
CA GLU A 162 -15.97 0.29 -17.06
C GLU A 162 -16.72 0.84 -15.83
N ALA A 163 -17.88 0.26 -15.49
CA ALA A 163 -18.62 0.63 -14.28
C ALA A 163 -17.81 0.40 -13.00
N LEU A 164 -17.18 -0.78 -12.85
CA LEU A 164 -16.34 -1.11 -11.71
C LEU A 164 -15.10 -0.19 -11.61
N VAL A 165 -14.46 0.10 -12.75
CA VAL A 165 -13.31 1.03 -12.77
C VAL A 165 -13.73 2.46 -12.40
N ARG A 166 -14.89 2.91 -12.84
CA ARG A 166 -15.42 4.24 -12.48
C ARG A 166 -15.78 4.33 -11.00
N GLU A 167 -16.37 3.28 -10.44
CA GLU A 167 -16.79 3.23 -9.04
C GLU A 167 -15.62 3.02 -8.07
N HIS A 168 -14.58 2.32 -8.53
CA HIS A 168 -13.42 1.94 -7.72
C HIS A 168 -12.08 2.29 -8.41
N PRO A 169 -11.83 3.57 -8.77
CA PRO A 169 -10.69 3.96 -9.61
C PRO A 169 -9.32 3.60 -9.02
N ASP A 170 -9.20 3.58 -7.69
CA ASP A 170 -7.95 3.26 -6.98
C ASP A 170 -7.76 1.76 -6.73
N ASP A 171 -8.84 0.98 -6.80
CA ASP A 171 -8.86 -0.43 -6.39
C ASP A 171 -9.07 -1.38 -7.58
N ALA A 172 -9.77 -0.95 -8.63
CA ALA A 172 -10.01 -1.76 -9.81
C ALA A 172 -8.91 -1.59 -10.87
N VAL A 173 -8.31 -2.71 -11.27
CA VAL A 173 -7.31 -2.75 -12.33
C VAL A 173 -7.83 -3.63 -13.45
N ALA A 174 -8.19 -3.02 -14.58
CA ALA A 174 -8.82 -3.70 -15.70
C ALA A 174 -7.84 -4.01 -16.83
N ILE A 175 -8.05 -5.14 -17.48
CA ILE A 175 -7.37 -5.56 -18.71
C ILE A 175 -8.43 -6.12 -19.65
N ALA A 176 -8.55 -5.54 -20.86
CA ALA A 176 -9.38 -6.04 -21.94
C ALA A 176 -8.56 -6.92 -22.89
N ILE A 177 -8.89 -8.19 -22.98
CA ILE A 177 -8.17 -9.20 -23.75
C ILE A 177 -9.01 -9.56 -24.98
N HIS A 178 -8.63 -9.02 -26.13
CA HIS A 178 -9.32 -9.27 -27.40
C HIS A 178 -8.95 -10.61 -28.03
N LYS A 179 -9.94 -11.33 -28.55
CA LYS A 179 -9.79 -12.65 -29.18
C LYS A 179 -10.03 -12.58 -30.67
N GLY A 180 -8.96 -12.78 -31.47
CA GLY A 180 -9.06 -13.00 -32.91
C GLY A 180 -9.69 -11.82 -33.68
N ASP A 181 -9.40 -10.61 -33.28
CA ASP A 181 -9.79 -9.39 -33.94
C ASP A 181 -8.63 -8.39 -34.06
N LYS A 182 -8.90 -7.16 -34.49
CA LYS A 182 -7.85 -6.15 -34.73
C LYS A 182 -7.23 -5.56 -33.47
N LEU A 183 -7.84 -5.75 -32.32
CA LEU A 183 -7.32 -5.36 -31.02
C LEU A 183 -6.58 -6.52 -30.31
N ALA A 184 -6.58 -7.71 -30.87
CA ALA A 184 -5.92 -8.89 -30.33
C ALA A 184 -4.41 -8.84 -30.58
N SER A 185 -3.67 -8.13 -29.72
CA SER A 185 -2.22 -7.88 -29.83
C SER A 185 -1.38 -8.71 -28.86
N ALA A 186 -1.81 -8.88 -27.62
CA ALA A 186 -1.03 -9.56 -26.59
C ALA A 186 -0.92 -11.06 -26.82
N THR A 187 0.16 -11.50 -27.47
CA THR A 187 0.39 -12.88 -27.90
C THR A 187 0.35 -13.88 -26.74
N ALA A 188 0.86 -13.51 -25.57
CA ALA A 188 0.88 -14.40 -24.42
C ALA A 188 -0.55 -14.73 -23.91
N TYR A 189 -1.49 -13.78 -23.97
CA TYR A 189 -2.89 -14.05 -23.72
C TYR A 189 -3.50 -14.95 -24.79
N GLN A 190 -3.21 -14.72 -26.07
CA GLN A 190 -3.73 -15.53 -27.17
C GLN A 190 -3.33 -17.01 -27.03
N ASN A 191 -2.08 -17.26 -26.71
CA ASN A 191 -1.51 -18.62 -26.75
C ASN A 191 -1.71 -19.44 -25.48
N GLY A 192 -1.98 -18.83 -24.33
CA GLY A 192 -1.98 -19.56 -23.06
C GLY A 192 -3.26 -19.46 -22.24
N MET A 193 -3.95 -18.34 -22.34
CA MET A 193 -5.01 -17.99 -21.38
C MET A 193 -6.43 -18.15 -21.96
N LEU A 194 -6.57 -17.96 -23.27
CA LEU A 194 -7.91 -17.96 -23.91
C LEU A 194 -8.62 -19.31 -23.82
N ALA A 195 -7.87 -20.43 -23.81
CA ALA A 195 -8.48 -21.75 -23.70
C ALA A 195 -9.10 -21.98 -22.32
N ASP A 196 -8.46 -21.50 -21.28
CA ASP A 196 -8.87 -21.74 -19.89
C ASP A 196 -9.92 -20.73 -19.42
N TYR A 197 -9.73 -19.43 -19.72
CA TYR A 197 -10.55 -18.35 -19.20
C TYR A 197 -11.63 -17.85 -20.15
N ALA A 198 -11.49 -18.12 -21.45
CA ALA A 198 -12.41 -17.62 -22.48
C ALA A 198 -12.83 -18.72 -23.50
N PRO A 199 -13.32 -19.89 -23.07
CA PRO A 199 -13.87 -20.87 -24.01
C PRO A 199 -15.07 -20.28 -24.77
N THR A 200 -15.82 -19.40 -24.13
CA THR A 200 -16.90 -18.60 -24.71
C THR A 200 -16.72 -17.12 -24.37
N LEU A 201 -17.28 -16.20 -25.18
CA LEU A 201 -17.26 -14.77 -24.92
C LEU A 201 -18.69 -14.22 -24.71
N PRO A 202 -18.88 -13.16 -23.91
CA PRO A 202 -17.87 -12.52 -23.04
C PRO A 202 -17.45 -13.42 -21.89
N SER A 203 -16.25 -13.19 -21.35
CA SER A 203 -15.81 -13.81 -20.12
C SER A 203 -15.06 -12.79 -19.28
N LEU A 204 -15.77 -12.17 -18.34
CA LEU A 204 -15.19 -11.24 -17.37
C LEU A 204 -14.85 -11.99 -16.08
N TRP A 205 -13.59 -11.93 -15.67
CA TRP A 205 -13.08 -12.56 -14.46
C TRP A 205 -12.63 -11.53 -13.43
N CYS A 206 -13.03 -11.77 -12.19
CA CYS A 206 -12.55 -11.07 -11.00
C CYS A 206 -11.46 -11.93 -10.35
N ALA A 207 -10.22 -11.42 -10.34
CA ALA A 207 -9.01 -12.05 -9.79
C ALA A 207 -8.81 -13.52 -10.26
N ARG A 208 -9.26 -13.87 -11.46
CA ARG A 208 -9.25 -15.26 -12.02
C ARG A 208 -9.99 -16.30 -11.21
N LYS A 209 -10.71 -15.89 -10.18
CA LYS A 209 -11.40 -16.75 -9.21
C LYS A 209 -12.89 -16.82 -9.51
N ASN A 210 -13.49 -15.70 -9.79
CA ASN A 210 -14.93 -15.58 -9.99
C ASN A 210 -15.24 -15.00 -11.35
N LYS A 211 -16.10 -15.66 -12.13
CA LYS A 211 -16.60 -15.16 -13.40
C LYS A 211 -17.82 -14.28 -13.17
N ILE A 212 -17.75 -13.02 -13.58
CA ILE A 212 -18.86 -12.08 -13.53
C ILE A 212 -19.79 -12.39 -14.71
N ALA A 213 -21.04 -12.71 -14.39
CA ALA A 213 -22.08 -12.97 -15.35
C ALA A 213 -23.05 -11.77 -15.38
N GLY A 214 -23.11 -11.04 -16.49
CA GLY A 214 -23.92 -9.84 -16.61
C GLY A 214 -23.12 -8.56 -16.43
N TYR A 215 -23.82 -7.46 -16.18
CA TYR A 215 -23.24 -6.11 -16.10
C TYR A 215 -23.02 -5.62 -14.65
N ASP A 216 -23.42 -6.41 -13.64
CA ASP A 216 -23.18 -6.10 -12.23
C ASP A 216 -22.15 -7.09 -11.64
N GLY A 217 -20.97 -6.60 -11.36
CA GLY A 217 -19.89 -7.34 -10.70
C GLY A 217 -19.59 -6.88 -9.28
N THR A 218 -20.38 -5.93 -8.75
CA THR A 218 -20.06 -5.23 -7.49
C THR A 218 -19.88 -6.19 -6.32
N SER A 219 -20.76 -7.15 -6.11
CA SER A 219 -20.64 -8.11 -5.00
C SER A 219 -19.41 -8.98 -5.10
N MET A 220 -19.03 -9.42 -6.30
CA MET A 220 -17.82 -10.24 -6.50
C MET A 220 -16.55 -9.42 -6.31
N PHE A 221 -16.57 -8.17 -6.79
CA PHE A 221 -15.47 -7.23 -6.61
C PHE A 221 -15.24 -6.90 -5.13
N GLU A 222 -16.28 -6.53 -4.39
CA GLU A 222 -16.19 -6.19 -2.97
C GLU A 222 -15.77 -7.40 -2.13
N ASN A 223 -16.24 -8.60 -2.44
CA ASN A 223 -15.80 -9.82 -1.78
C ASN A 223 -14.30 -10.06 -2.00
N GLU A 224 -13.80 -9.92 -3.23
CA GLU A 224 -12.38 -10.10 -3.53
C GLU A 224 -11.52 -9.00 -2.89
N LYS A 225 -12.00 -7.75 -2.90
CA LYS A 225 -11.33 -6.62 -2.25
C LYS A 225 -11.21 -6.80 -0.74
N SER A 226 -12.17 -7.47 -0.12
CA SER A 226 -12.18 -7.79 1.31
C SER A 226 -11.25 -8.95 1.70
N GLU A 227 -10.72 -9.71 0.72
CA GLU A 227 -9.77 -10.79 0.99
C GLU A 227 -8.45 -10.24 1.54
N VAL A 228 -7.80 -11.04 2.38
CA VAL A 228 -6.49 -10.64 2.93
C VAL A 228 -5.44 -10.68 1.84
N THR A 229 -4.69 -9.61 1.75
CA THR A 229 -3.40 -9.59 1.06
C THR A 229 -2.26 -9.43 2.07
N TYR A 230 -1.18 -10.17 1.84
CA TYR A 230 0.02 -10.10 2.70
C TYR A 230 0.93 -8.95 2.29
N MET A 231 0.79 -8.41 1.08
CA MET A 231 1.77 -7.53 0.46
C MET A 231 1.13 -6.37 -0.28
N ASN A 232 1.73 -5.20 -0.12
CA ASN A 232 1.54 -4.10 -1.05
C ASN A 232 2.40 -4.30 -2.28
N ILE A 233 1.94 -3.81 -3.42
CA ILE A 233 2.68 -3.77 -4.66
C ILE A 233 2.55 -2.38 -5.28
N ASP A 234 3.68 -1.82 -5.71
CA ASP A 234 3.76 -0.58 -6.46
C ASP A 234 4.56 -0.82 -7.73
N VAL A 235 4.21 -0.11 -8.81
CA VAL A 235 4.87 -0.20 -10.10
C VAL A 235 5.14 1.19 -10.64
N GLU A 236 6.34 1.36 -11.21
CA GLU A 236 6.78 2.57 -11.90
C GLU A 236 7.24 2.18 -13.31
N ALA A 237 6.95 2.99 -14.30
CA ALA A 237 7.33 2.73 -15.69
C ALA A 237 7.80 4.00 -16.38
N TYR A 238 8.90 3.89 -17.12
CA TYR A 238 9.56 5.01 -17.78
C TYR A 238 9.92 4.66 -19.22
N TRP A 239 9.73 5.61 -20.14
CA TRP A 239 10.32 5.51 -21.45
C TRP A 239 11.85 5.55 -21.36
N ASP A 240 12.53 4.74 -22.16
CA ASP A 240 13.95 4.90 -22.38
C ASP A 240 14.26 6.17 -23.20
N GLU A 241 15.53 6.52 -23.32
CA GLU A 241 15.96 7.71 -24.07
C GLU A 241 15.55 7.67 -25.55
N THR A 242 15.40 6.50 -26.13
CA THR A 242 14.97 6.32 -27.52
C THR A 242 13.46 6.51 -27.68
N GLY A 243 12.71 6.46 -26.59
CA GLY A 243 11.25 6.43 -26.59
C GLY A 243 10.66 5.18 -27.25
N ASN A 244 11.42 4.09 -27.35
CA ASN A 244 10.97 2.86 -27.98
C ASN A 244 10.87 1.66 -27.01
N ASN A 245 11.43 1.78 -25.82
CA ASN A 245 11.33 0.78 -24.77
C ASN A 245 10.75 1.39 -23.51
N ILE A 246 10.07 0.59 -22.72
CA ILE A 246 9.49 0.97 -21.43
C ILE A 246 10.18 0.16 -20.34
N ASN A 247 10.96 0.81 -19.50
CA ASN A 247 11.58 0.21 -18.34
C ASN A 247 10.61 0.23 -17.17
N VAL A 248 10.42 -0.91 -16.52
CA VAL A 248 9.46 -1.11 -15.45
C VAL A 248 10.18 -1.52 -14.19
N THR A 249 9.85 -0.90 -13.09
CA THR A 249 10.31 -1.27 -11.74
C THR A 249 9.11 -1.54 -10.86
N THR A 250 9.08 -2.70 -10.23
CA THR A 250 8.02 -3.09 -9.29
C THR A 250 8.61 -3.30 -7.92
N LYS A 251 7.97 -2.71 -6.91
CA LYS A 251 8.30 -2.85 -5.50
C LYS A 251 7.20 -3.65 -4.80
N VAL A 252 7.58 -4.69 -4.08
CA VAL A 252 6.69 -5.52 -3.28
C VAL A 252 7.08 -5.38 -1.81
N GLU A 253 6.15 -4.91 -0.99
CA GLU A 253 6.35 -4.65 0.43
C GLU A 253 5.46 -5.59 1.26
N PRO A 254 6.02 -6.56 1.99
CA PRO A 254 5.25 -7.40 2.90
C PRO A 254 4.68 -6.57 4.07
N CYS A 255 3.38 -6.63 4.27
CA CYS A 255 2.67 -5.96 5.38
C CYS A 255 2.62 -6.85 6.63
N MET A 256 2.67 -8.14 6.44
CA MET A 256 2.78 -9.17 7.48
C MET A 256 3.54 -10.37 6.91
N THR A 257 3.97 -11.26 7.79
CA THR A 257 4.65 -12.50 7.39
C THR A 257 3.65 -13.42 6.67
N PRO A 258 3.92 -13.82 5.42
CA PRO A 258 3.10 -14.80 4.72
C PRO A 258 3.16 -16.18 5.39
N ASP A 259 2.19 -17.04 5.06
CA ASP A 259 2.20 -18.42 5.50
C ASP A 259 3.44 -19.17 5.00
N ALA A 260 3.95 -20.07 5.84
CA ALA A 260 5.18 -20.79 5.55
C ALA A 260 5.14 -21.53 4.20
N GLY A 261 6.17 -21.32 3.40
CA GLY A 261 6.33 -21.93 2.09
C GLY A 261 5.51 -21.28 0.97
N ASN A 262 4.89 -20.12 1.19
CA ASN A 262 4.33 -19.33 0.10
C ASN A 262 5.45 -18.80 -0.79
N THR A 263 5.20 -18.83 -2.10
CA THR A 263 6.11 -18.35 -3.14
C THR A 263 5.37 -17.36 -4.04
N TYR A 264 6.10 -16.35 -4.50
CA TYR A 264 5.49 -15.26 -5.25
C TYR A 264 6.26 -14.97 -6.54
N ALA A 265 5.53 -14.50 -7.54
CA ALA A 265 6.12 -14.05 -8.79
C ALA A 265 5.33 -12.89 -9.38
N ILE A 266 5.95 -12.10 -10.25
CA ILE A 266 5.34 -10.94 -10.88
C ILE A 266 5.15 -11.21 -12.38
N GLY A 267 3.96 -10.89 -12.89
CA GLY A 267 3.67 -10.81 -14.31
C GLY A 267 3.31 -9.39 -14.70
N TYR A 268 3.43 -9.05 -15.98
CA TYR A 268 3.21 -7.70 -16.47
C TYR A 268 2.32 -7.69 -17.70
N VAL A 269 1.51 -6.64 -17.83
CA VAL A 269 0.74 -6.33 -19.02
C VAL A 269 0.91 -4.87 -19.38
N LEU A 270 1.26 -4.59 -20.63
CA LEU A 270 1.16 -3.26 -21.21
C LEU A 270 -0.23 -3.09 -21.79
N THR A 271 -0.98 -2.07 -21.38
CA THR A 271 -2.31 -1.77 -21.87
C THR A 271 -2.37 -0.43 -22.57
N ALA A 272 -3.28 -0.28 -23.52
CA ALA A 272 -3.59 0.97 -24.19
C ALA A 272 -5.07 1.33 -24.01
N SER A 273 -5.34 2.60 -23.72
CA SER A 273 -6.68 3.16 -23.61
C SER A 273 -6.93 4.23 -24.67
N GLY A 274 -8.22 4.58 -24.87
CA GLY A 274 -8.61 5.61 -25.81
C GLY A 274 -8.57 5.19 -27.27
N LEU A 275 -8.55 3.88 -27.56
CA LEU A 275 -8.51 3.39 -28.93
C LEU A 275 -9.85 3.57 -29.60
N LYS A 276 -9.88 4.31 -30.72
CA LYS A 276 -11.10 4.63 -31.46
C LYS A 276 -10.88 4.70 -32.95
N ASN A 277 -11.79 4.11 -33.72
CA ASN A 277 -11.82 4.27 -35.16
C ASN A 277 -13.18 3.85 -35.72
N ASP A 278 -13.92 4.77 -36.32
CA ASP A 278 -15.28 4.54 -36.82
C ASP A 278 -15.36 3.57 -38.00
N LYS A 279 -14.27 3.31 -38.70
CA LYS A 279 -14.25 2.45 -39.90
C LYS A 279 -13.87 1.02 -39.59
N TRP A 280 -12.94 0.78 -38.68
CA TRP A 280 -12.40 -0.57 -38.47
C TRP A 280 -12.40 -1.01 -36.99
N LEU A 281 -12.80 -0.15 -36.05
CA LEU A 281 -13.10 -0.49 -34.66
C LEU A 281 -14.61 -0.32 -34.42
N GLN A 282 -15.38 -1.31 -34.86
CA GLN A 282 -16.83 -1.37 -34.68
C GLN A 282 -17.13 -2.59 -33.82
N GLN A 283 -17.88 -2.39 -32.77
CA GLN A 283 -18.28 -3.47 -31.84
C GLN A 283 -19.60 -4.07 -32.27
N ALA A 284 -19.64 -5.39 -32.46
CA ALA A 284 -20.90 -6.11 -32.65
C ALA A 284 -21.78 -5.96 -31.38
N ASN A 285 -23.06 -5.66 -31.56
CA ASN A 285 -23.95 -5.29 -30.46
C ASN A 285 -25.31 -5.93 -30.60
N TYR A 286 -25.58 -6.99 -29.86
CA TYR A 286 -26.93 -7.60 -29.78
C TYR A 286 -27.75 -7.01 -28.62
N SER A 287 -27.11 -6.36 -27.65
CA SER A 287 -27.76 -5.78 -26.48
C SER A 287 -28.77 -4.68 -26.81
N ALA A 288 -28.66 -4.04 -27.99
CA ALA A 288 -29.63 -3.07 -28.47
C ALA A 288 -31.06 -3.65 -28.63
N TYR A 289 -31.16 -4.95 -28.88
CA TYR A 289 -32.45 -5.62 -29.08
C TYR A 289 -33.11 -6.13 -27.80
N MET A 290 -32.40 -6.06 -26.66
CA MET A 290 -32.86 -6.55 -25.36
C MET A 290 -33.11 -5.42 -24.38
N SER A 291 -33.70 -4.33 -24.84
CA SER A 291 -33.91 -3.08 -24.08
C SER A 291 -34.55 -3.28 -22.70
N ASP A 292 -35.51 -4.20 -22.58
CA ASP A 292 -36.21 -4.44 -21.31
C ASP A 292 -35.35 -5.23 -20.30
N SER A 293 -34.42 -6.05 -20.78
CA SER A 293 -33.52 -6.85 -19.92
C SER A 293 -32.37 -6.04 -19.30
N TYR A 294 -32.10 -4.83 -19.82
CA TYR A 294 -30.99 -3.97 -19.39
C TYR A 294 -31.43 -2.61 -18.84
N LYS A 295 -32.70 -2.48 -18.43
CA LYS A 295 -33.20 -1.23 -17.85
C LYS A 295 -32.44 -0.74 -16.64
N ASP A 296 -31.89 -1.68 -15.85
CA ASP A 296 -31.10 -1.42 -14.63
C ASP A 296 -29.58 -1.51 -14.89
N ALA A 297 -29.14 -1.51 -16.15
CA ALA A 297 -27.72 -1.53 -16.51
C ALA A 297 -27.05 -0.18 -16.16
N PRO A 298 -25.74 -0.19 -15.87
CA PRO A 298 -24.99 1.03 -15.61
C PRO A 298 -25.00 2.00 -16.80
N PRO A 299 -24.70 3.30 -16.55
CA PRO A 299 -24.76 4.35 -17.60
C PRO A 299 -23.90 4.06 -18.83
N GLU A 300 -22.83 3.30 -18.69
CA GLU A 300 -21.95 2.89 -19.79
C GLU A 300 -22.71 2.10 -20.88
N MET A 301 -23.85 1.47 -20.55
CA MET A 301 -24.70 0.77 -21.51
C MET A 301 -25.45 1.73 -22.44
N ASP A 302 -25.64 2.99 -22.06
CA ASP A 302 -26.38 3.97 -22.87
C ASP A 302 -25.75 4.19 -24.23
N PHE A 303 -24.41 4.11 -24.32
CA PHE A 303 -23.73 4.17 -25.62
C PHE A 303 -24.18 3.08 -26.58
N PHE A 304 -24.38 1.86 -26.08
CA PHE A 304 -24.80 0.70 -26.89
C PHE A 304 -26.30 0.68 -27.20
N ARG A 305 -27.07 1.50 -26.54
CA ARG A 305 -28.52 1.67 -26.76
C ARG A 305 -28.87 2.83 -27.70
N ASP A 306 -27.93 3.77 -27.89
CA ASP A 306 -28.17 4.95 -28.71
C ASP A 306 -28.16 4.59 -30.20
N PRO A 307 -29.31 4.70 -30.92
CA PRO A 307 -29.38 4.38 -32.33
C PRO A 307 -28.47 5.24 -33.23
N SER A 308 -28.04 6.41 -32.77
CA SER A 308 -27.10 7.26 -33.53
C SER A 308 -25.71 6.64 -33.68
N ASN A 309 -25.37 5.69 -32.84
CA ASN A 309 -24.13 4.95 -32.88
C ASN A 309 -24.19 3.71 -33.79
N TYR A 310 -25.38 3.32 -34.27
CA TYR A 310 -25.54 2.09 -35.03
C TYR A 310 -25.00 2.19 -36.48
N VAL A 311 -24.55 1.06 -36.99
CA VAL A 311 -24.03 0.89 -38.35
C VAL A 311 -24.83 -0.22 -39.03
N GLY A 312 -25.41 0.07 -40.21
CA GLY A 312 -26.18 -0.91 -40.97
C GLY A 312 -27.46 -1.35 -40.21
N ASP A 313 -27.67 -2.66 -40.14
CA ASP A 313 -28.87 -3.27 -39.55
C ASP A 313 -28.79 -3.38 -38.00
N ASN A 314 -28.13 -2.45 -37.33
CA ASN A 314 -28.03 -2.35 -35.88
C ASN A 314 -27.20 -3.44 -35.18
N TYR A 315 -26.48 -4.27 -35.94
CA TYR A 315 -25.57 -5.30 -35.37
C TYR A 315 -24.24 -4.76 -34.88
N TYR A 316 -23.85 -3.55 -35.27
CA TYR A 316 -22.59 -2.93 -34.88
C TYR A 316 -22.82 -1.50 -34.41
N VAL A 317 -21.98 -1.09 -33.45
CA VAL A 317 -21.83 0.32 -33.04
C VAL A 317 -20.46 0.84 -33.45
N LYS A 318 -20.41 2.12 -33.86
CA LYS A 318 -19.19 2.87 -34.16
C LYS A 318 -18.94 3.92 -33.08
N GLY A 319 -17.73 4.42 -33.02
CA GLY A 319 -17.40 5.54 -32.14
C GLY A 319 -17.18 5.16 -30.68
N TYR A 320 -17.23 3.86 -30.34
CA TYR A 320 -16.85 3.40 -29.00
C TYR A 320 -15.36 3.62 -28.77
N THR A 321 -15.01 4.01 -27.55
CA THR A 321 -13.61 4.17 -27.12
C THR A 321 -13.22 2.94 -26.30
N PHE A 322 -12.29 2.15 -26.83
CA PHE A 322 -11.80 0.96 -26.16
C PHE A 322 -10.68 1.33 -25.19
N ASN A 323 -10.80 0.90 -23.95
CA ASN A 323 -9.85 1.14 -22.87
C ASN A 323 -9.24 -0.16 -22.38
N HIS A 324 -8.14 -0.07 -21.66
CA HIS A 324 -7.45 -1.17 -20.98
C HIS A 324 -7.05 -2.33 -21.90
N VAL A 325 -6.93 -2.10 -23.22
CA VAL A 325 -6.64 -3.14 -24.20
C VAL A 325 -5.23 -3.66 -24.02
N ALA A 326 -5.07 -4.96 -23.81
CA ALA A 326 -3.78 -5.63 -23.68
C ALA A 326 -2.99 -5.56 -24.99
N ILE A 327 -1.81 -4.96 -24.96
CA ILE A 327 -0.90 -4.79 -26.10
C ILE A 327 0.19 -5.84 -26.08
N GLU A 328 0.83 -6.04 -24.92
CA GLU A 328 1.93 -6.99 -24.71
C GLU A 328 1.87 -7.51 -23.28
N SER A 329 2.43 -8.69 -23.02
CA SER A 329 2.47 -9.26 -21.68
C SER A 329 3.70 -10.11 -21.41
N GLN A 330 4.09 -10.23 -20.16
CA GLN A 330 5.21 -11.05 -19.70
C GLN A 330 4.81 -11.81 -18.44
N GLY A 331 5.07 -13.12 -18.40
CA GLY A 331 4.77 -13.93 -17.22
C GLY A 331 3.29 -13.95 -16.80
N ILE A 332 2.38 -13.79 -17.77
CA ILE A 332 0.97 -13.52 -17.50
C ILE A 332 0.21 -14.65 -16.80
N ARG A 333 0.69 -15.89 -16.91
CA ARG A 333 -0.02 -17.04 -16.36
C ARG A 333 0.29 -17.29 -14.88
N TYR A 334 1.57 -17.33 -14.53
CA TYR A 334 2.05 -17.69 -13.19
C TYR A 334 3.15 -16.74 -12.68
N GLY A 335 3.36 -15.63 -13.34
CA GLY A 335 4.49 -14.73 -13.12
C GLY A 335 5.75 -15.16 -13.87
N ILE A 336 6.74 -14.29 -13.87
CA ILE A 336 8.10 -14.54 -14.39
C ILE A 336 8.83 -15.38 -13.34
N ALA A 337 9.39 -16.50 -13.76
CA ALA A 337 10.12 -17.39 -12.86
C ALA A 337 11.27 -16.63 -12.14
N ASN A 338 11.37 -16.82 -10.83
CA ASN A 338 12.37 -16.18 -9.97
C ASN A 338 12.35 -14.64 -9.97
N SER A 339 11.25 -14.01 -10.38
CA SER A 339 11.10 -12.56 -10.29
C SER A 339 11.14 -12.05 -8.84
N LEU A 340 10.73 -12.86 -7.89
CA LEU A 340 10.84 -12.64 -6.46
C LEU A 340 11.44 -13.87 -5.79
N THR A 341 12.46 -13.67 -4.96
CA THR A 341 13.19 -14.77 -4.29
C THR A 341 13.47 -14.45 -2.82
N GLY A 342 13.76 -15.50 -2.04
CA GLY A 342 14.06 -15.40 -0.61
C GLY A 342 12.82 -15.17 0.25
N ASP A 343 13.05 -14.95 1.54
CA ASP A 343 11.97 -14.77 2.52
C ASP A 343 11.27 -13.41 2.35
N PHE A 344 9.98 -13.37 2.69
CA PHE A 344 9.17 -12.17 2.66
C PHE A 344 8.96 -11.67 4.08
N VAL A 345 9.79 -10.71 4.48
CA VAL A 345 9.83 -10.15 5.83
C VAL A 345 9.21 -8.76 5.82
N PRO A 346 8.27 -8.44 6.73
CA PRO A 346 7.73 -7.08 6.85
C PRO A 346 8.84 -6.03 6.99
N ASN A 347 8.66 -4.89 6.31
CA ASN A 347 9.63 -3.78 6.13
C ASN A 347 10.80 -4.05 5.16
N GLU A 348 10.88 -5.22 4.55
CA GLU A 348 11.89 -5.50 3.51
C GLU A 348 11.23 -5.43 2.13
N ILE A 349 11.55 -4.39 1.37
CA ILE A 349 11.03 -4.21 0.01
C ILE A 349 11.81 -5.13 -0.95
N LYS A 350 11.07 -5.92 -1.74
CA LYS A 350 11.62 -6.68 -2.86
C LYS A 350 11.34 -5.97 -4.17
N THR A 351 12.34 -5.90 -5.02
CA THR A 351 12.24 -5.19 -6.29
C THR A 351 12.47 -6.15 -7.47
N HIS A 352 11.66 -6.00 -8.50
CA HIS A 352 11.86 -6.66 -9.79
C HIS A 352 11.79 -5.64 -10.91
N THR A 353 12.66 -5.79 -11.92
CA THR A 353 12.70 -4.93 -13.11
C THR A 353 12.47 -5.75 -14.38
N THR A 354 11.80 -5.14 -15.33
CA THR A 354 11.64 -5.69 -16.68
C THR A 354 11.57 -4.58 -17.72
N THR A 355 11.61 -4.94 -19.01
CA THR A 355 11.50 -3.99 -20.11
C THR A 355 10.53 -4.51 -21.16
N PHE A 356 9.58 -3.68 -21.57
CA PHE A 356 8.83 -3.87 -22.80
C PHE A 356 9.60 -3.21 -23.95
N SER A 357 10.03 -4.00 -24.93
CA SER A 357 10.90 -3.54 -26.01
C SER A 357 10.14 -3.32 -27.31
N ASN A 358 10.68 -2.44 -28.18
CA ASN A 358 10.17 -2.21 -29.54
C ASN A 358 8.70 -1.77 -29.58
N ILE A 359 8.29 -0.88 -28.70
CA ILE A 359 6.89 -0.40 -28.58
C ILE A 359 6.38 0.18 -29.90
N ASN A 360 7.26 0.77 -30.72
CA ASN A 360 6.91 1.31 -32.04
C ASN A 360 6.36 0.29 -33.05
N GLN A 361 6.52 -1.01 -32.79
CA GLN A 361 5.93 -2.06 -33.62
C GLN A 361 4.40 -2.17 -33.48
N TYR A 362 3.82 -1.65 -32.38
CA TYR A 362 2.39 -1.78 -32.09
C TYR A 362 1.60 -0.64 -32.71
N ASN A 363 1.14 -0.82 -33.95
CA ASN A 363 0.35 0.17 -34.69
C ASN A 363 -1.01 0.49 -34.04
N LEU A 364 -1.44 -0.29 -33.05
CA LEU A 364 -2.67 -0.06 -32.30
C LEU A 364 -2.57 1.13 -31.36
N ILE A 365 -1.37 1.48 -30.89
CA ILE A 365 -1.16 2.57 -29.95
C ILE A 365 -1.43 3.89 -30.66
N GLN A 366 -2.54 4.54 -30.31
CA GLN A 366 -2.96 5.83 -30.88
C GLN A 366 -2.44 7.01 -30.08
N ASP A 367 -2.31 6.85 -28.74
CA ASP A 367 -1.81 7.87 -27.82
C ASP A 367 -0.92 7.21 -26.77
N ARG A 368 0.37 7.56 -26.76
CA ARG A 368 1.34 7.01 -25.81
C ARG A 368 1.11 7.45 -24.38
N ASN A 369 0.45 8.60 -24.16
CA ASN A 369 0.12 9.09 -22.83
C ASN A 369 -1.03 8.28 -22.18
N LYS A 370 -1.68 7.42 -22.96
CA LYS A 370 -2.75 6.51 -22.50
C LYS A 370 -2.31 5.06 -22.38
N LEU A 371 -1.01 4.84 -22.36
CA LEU A 371 -0.43 3.55 -22.00
C LEU A 371 -0.32 3.42 -20.49
N GLU A 372 -0.60 2.24 -20.00
CA GLU A 372 -0.40 1.84 -18.60
C GLU A 372 0.34 0.51 -18.54
N VAL A 373 1.18 0.36 -17.51
CA VAL A 373 1.74 -0.94 -17.14
C VAL A 373 0.96 -1.46 -15.95
N VAL A 374 0.48 -2.68 -16.07
CA VAL A 374 -0.14 -3.45 -14.98
C VAL A 374 0.89 -4.47 -14.50
N ALA A 375 1.17 -4.48 -13.18
CA ALA A 375 1.98 -5.49 -12.51
C ALA A 375 1.08 -6.38 -11.64
N ILE A 376 1.12 -7.70 -11.88
CA ILE A 376 0.29 -8.69 -11.20
C ILE A 376 1.18 -9.52 -10.28
N LEU A 377 0.90 -9.50 -8.99
CA LEU A 377 1.57 -10.33 -7.99
C LEU A 377 0.81 -11.64 -7.82
N PHE A 378 1.46 -12.74 -8.15
CA PHE A 378 0.94 -14.10 -8.00
C PHE A 378 1.44 -14.73 -6.71
N ASP A 379 0.54 -15.32 -5.94
CA ASP A 379 0.86 -16.37 -4.97
C ASP A 379 0.89 -17.70 -5.72
N THR A 380 2.10 -18.11 -6.09
CA THR A 380 2.30 -19.27 -7.00
C THR A 380 2.09 -20.61 -6.30
N LYS A 381 2.16 -20.65 -4.99
CA LYS A 381 1.84 -21.85 -4.20
C LYS A 381 0.34 -22.15 -4.18
N ASN A 382 -0.47 -21.09 -4.03
CA ASN A 382 -1.91 -21.20 -3.88
C ASN A 382 -2.68 -20.92 -5.18
N ASP A 383 -1.97 -20.74 -6.31
CA ASP A 383 -2.51 -20.46 -7.65
C ASP A 383 -3.56 -19.32 -7.62
N ARG A 384 -3.18 -18.19 -7.01
CA ARG A 384 -4.06 -17.03 -6.89
C ARG A 384 -3.35 -15.72 -7.19
N ILE A 385 -4.13 -14.70 -7.51
CA ILE A 385 -3.64 -13.33 -7.57
C ILE A 385 -3.63 -12.75 -6.16
N GLU A 386 -2.43 -12.46 -5.67
CA GLU A 386 -2.21 -11.88 -4.35
C GLU A 386 -2.60 -10.40 -4.33
N ASN A 387 -2.10 -9.63 -5.31
CA ASN A 387 -2.40 -8.22 -5.46
C ASN A 387 -2.06 -7.75 -6.89
N VAL A 388 -2.40 -6.52 -7.22
CA VAL A 388 -2.13 -5.91 -8.52
C VAL A 388 -1.87 -4.43 -8.38
N ALA A 389 -1.06 -3.86 -9.28
CA ALA A 389 -0.84 -2.41 -9.38
C ALA A 389 -0.81 -1.97 -10.84
N LYS A 390 -1.05 -0.69 -11.10
CA LYS A 390 -0.90 -0.08 -12.41
C LYS A 390 -0.26 1.28 -12.30
N CYS A 391 0.42 1.71 -13.36
CA CYS A 391 0.95 3.06 -13.48
C CYS A 391 0.90 3.54 -14.93
N HIS A 392 0.85 4.87 -15.11
CA HIS A 392 1.15 5.49 -16.40
C HIS A 392 2.66 5.48 -16.67
N ILE A 393 3.02 5.52 -17.96
CA ILE A 393 4.42 5.57 -18.36
C ILE A 393 4.86 7.02 -18.41
N THR A 394 5.89 7.35 -17.66
CA THR A 394 6.45 8.69 -17.59
C THR A 394 7.73 8.81 -18.41
N VAL A 395 8.09 10.01 -18.80
CA VAL A 395 9.45 10.31 -19.27
C VAL A 395 10.28 10.55 -18.01
N PRO A 396 11.43 9.86 -17.83
CA PRO A 396 12.26 10.11 -16.67
C PRO A 396 12.66 11.58 -16.59
N GLU A 397 12.54 12.17 -15.41
CA GLU A 397 13.12 13.48 -15.16
C GLU A 397 14.62 13.39 -15.42
N GLN A 398 15.13 14.17 -16.39
CA GLN A 398 16.54 14.09 -16.80
C GLN A 398 17.45 14.89 -15.88
N GLU A 399 16.89 15.86 -15.16
CA GLU A 399 17.63 16.74 -14.25
C GLU A 399 16.75 17.23 -13.10
N PHE A 400 17.39 17.66 -12.02
CA PHE A 400 16.74 18.32 -10.89
C PHE A 400 17.62 19.46 -10.39
N THR A 401 17.04 20.41 -9.66
CA THR A 401 17.75 21.55 -9.11
C THR A 401 17.85 21.50 -7.60
N MET A 402 18.96 22.01 -7.07
CA MET A 402 19.13 22.25 -5.63
C MET A 402 19.55 23.68 -5.36
N ASN A 403 18.88 24.29 -4.40
CA ASN A 403 19.16 25.65 -3.94
C ASN A 403 19.97 25.62 -2.65
N PHE A 404 21.01 26.43 -2.58
CA PHE A 404 21.83 26.64 -1.39
C PHE A 404 21.49 27.97 -0.71
N ASP A 405 20.20 28.27 -0.57
CA ASP A 405 19.70 29.58 -0.12
C ASP A 405 20.09 29.91 1.33
N VAL A 406 20.13 28.90 2.19
CA VAL A 406 20.35 29.09 3.63
C VAL A 406 21.85 29.10 3.97
N CYS A 407 22.62 28.16 3.44
CA CYS A 407 24.05 28.01 3.69
C CYS A 407 24.73 27.25 2.55
N ASP A 408 26.05 27.14 2.64
CA ASP A 408 26.86 26.42 1.64
C ASP A 408 26.69 24.90 1.69
N TRP A 409 26.02 24.35 2.69
CA TRP A 409 25.92 22.92 2.92
C TRP A 409 24.48 22.42 2.73
N ALA A 410 24.36 21.26 2.11
CA ALA A 410 23.09 20.54 1.92
C ALA A 410 23.29 19.03 2.01
N THR A 411 22.23 18.28 2.19
CA THR A 411 22.25 16.82 2.05
C THR A 411 21.38 16.38 0.90
N LEU A 412 21.78 15.30 0.24
CA LEU A 412 21.05 14.73 -0.91
C LEU A 412 20.99 13.23 -0.84
N TYR A 413 19.79 12.69 -1.09
CA TYR A 413 19.53 11.28 -1.31
C TYR A 413 18.62 11.10 -2.51
N THR A 414 19.00 10.24 -3.46
CA THR A 414 18.20 9.91 -4.65
C THR A 414 18.21 8.41 -4.88
N ASP A 415 17.15 7.88 -5.48
CA ASP A 415 17.03 6.48 -5.91
C ASP A 415 17.57 6.23 -7.34
N ARG A 416 18.12 7.27 -7.97
CA ARG A 416 18.78 7.22 -9.29
C ARG A 416 20.19 7.77 -9.21
N PRO A 417 21.12 7.21 -9.98
CA PRO A 417 22.46 7.81 -10.11
C PRO A 417 22.39 9.22 -10.70
N TYR A 418 23.27 10.08 -10.28
CA TYR A 418 23.32 11.47 -10.77
C TYR A 418 24.75 11.98 -10.94
N ILE A 419 24.90 12.95 -11.84
CA ILE A 419 26.15 13.66 -12.09
C ILE A 419 26.17 14.91 -11.21
N VAL A 420 27.26 15.07 -10.46
CA VAL A 420 27.50 16.25 -9.64
C VAL A 420 27.88 17.43 -10.55
N PRO A 421 27.17 18.57 -10.50
CA PRO A 421 27.50 19.72 -11.31
C PRO A 421 28.81 20.39 -10.85
N GLN A 422 29.47 21.06 -11.77
CA GLN A 422 30.63 21.88 -11.45
C GLN A 422 30.28 22.97 -10.41
N GLY A 423 31.16 23.18 -9.46
CA GLY A 423 30.97 24.11 -8.34
C GLY A 423 30.30 23.49 -7.10
N VAL A 424 29.97 22.19 -7.14
CA VAL A 424 29.47 21.44 -5.98
C VAL A 424 30.49 20.38 -5.58
N ALA A 425 31.07 20.51 -4.38
CA ALA A 425 31.86 19.47 -3.77
C ALA A 425 30.98 18.48 -3.02
N THR A 426 31.40 17.20 -2.96
CA THR A 426 30.66 16.15 -2.28
C THR A 426 31.50 15.49 -1.20
N TYR A 427 30.86 15.10 -0.12
CA TYR A 427 31.50 14.50 1.05
C TYR A 427 30.72 13.32 1.58
N GLN A 428 31.45 12.38 2.18
CA GLN A 428 30.91 11.32 3.02
C GLN A 428 31.29 11.57 4.49
N ILE A 429 30.58 10.92 5.42
CA ILE A 429 30.91 10.94 6.84
C ILE A 429 31.13 9.48 7.27
N ASN A 430 32.32 9.14 7.71
CA ASN A 430 32.63 7.77 8.11
C ASN A 430 32.02 7.40 9.48
N ALA A 431 32.14 6.15 9.90
CA ALA A 431 31.57 5.65 11.16
C ALA A 431 32.20 6.29 12.43
N GLN A 432 33.33 6.95 12.30
CA GLN A 432 34.01 7.70 13.37
C GLN A 432 33.48 9.15 13.45
N GLY A 433 32.71 9.60 12.45
CA GLY A 433 32.20 10.95 12.37
C GLY A 433 33.10 11.93 11.60
N ASP A 434 34.16 11.44 10.93
CA ASP A 434 35.05 12.27 10.13
C ASP A 434 34.40 12.58 8.76
N VAL A 435 34.54 13.82 8.31
CA VAL A 435 34.05 14.29 7.00
C VAL A 435 35.16 14.10 5.97
N GLU A 436 34.89 13.27 4.98
CA GLU A 436 35.84 12.91 3.94
C GLU A 436 35.35 13.43 2.59
N MET A 437 36.24 14.08 1.82
CA MET A 437 35.91 14.58 0.49
C MET A 437 35.80 13.42 -0.51
N VAL A 438 34.72 13.40 -1.28
CA VAL A 438 34.53 12.48 -2.41
C VAL A 438 34.91 13.20 -3.72
N THR A 439 34.46 14.45 -3.90
CA THR A 439 34.86 15.33 -5.03
C THR A 439 35.02 16.76 -4.55
N ASP A 440 35.95 17.49 -5.16
CA ASP A 440 36.22 18.90 -4.85
C ASP A 440 35.35 19.90 -5.65
N GLY A 441 34.51 19.39 -6.54
CA GLY A 441 33.64 20.22 -7.40
C GLY A 441 34.35 20.88 -8.57
N THR A 442 35.65 20.65 -8.77
CA THR A 442 36.43 21.25 -9.89
C THR A 442 36.50 20.33 -11.10
N GLY A 443 36.33 19.03 -10.90
CA GLY A 443 36.41 18.00 -11.95
C GLY A 443 35.12 17.84 -12.75
N ALA A 444 35.27 17.34 -13.99
CA ALA A 444 34.13 17.05 -14.84
C ALA A 444 33.43 15.75 -14.41
N ASN A 445 32.12 15.80 -14.25
CA ASN A 445 31.18 14.68 -14.33
C ASN A 445 31.45 13.49 -13.38
N VAL A 446 31.63 13.75 -12.09
CA VAL A 446 31.59 12.66 -11.12
C VAL A 446 30.16 12.20 -10.92
N SER A 447 29.88 10.92 -11.16
CA SER A 447 28.57 10.34 -10.93
C SER A 447 28.51 9.65 -9.56
N ILE A 448 27.42 9.89 -8.83
CA ILE A 448 27.11 9.25 -7.54
C ILE A 448 26.09 8.16 -7.78
N ALA A 449 26.28 7.00 -7.17
CA ALA A 449 25.36 5.86 -7.32
C ALA A 449 23.97 6.16 -6.69
N ALA A 450 22.95 5.49 -7.19
CA ALA A 450 21.63 5.47 -6.56
C ALA A 450 21.72 5.04 -5.09
N ASN A 451 20.79 5.51 -4.28
CA ASN A 451 20.67 5.17 -2.86
C ASN A 451 21.95 5.49 -2.04
N THR A 452 22.72 6.49 -2.45
CA THR A 452 23.94 6.93 -1.79
C THR A 452 23.69 8.24 -1.07
N PRO A 453 23.64 8.25 0.29
CA PRO A 453 23.49 9.48 1.05
C PRO A 453 24.74 10.35 0.95
N MET A 454 24.58 11.62 0.54
CA MET A 454 25.70 12.55 0.35
C MET A 454 25.53 13.84 1.14
N LEU A 455 26.63 14.36 1.62
CA LEU A 455 26.77 15.73 2.08
C LEU A 455 27.36 16.55 0.94
N LEU A 456 26.75 17.68 0.60
CA LEU A 456 27.11 18.55 -0.52
C LEU A 456 27.55 19.91 -0.02
N LYS A 457 28.51 20.51 -0.70
CA LYS A 457 28.91 21.88 -0.49
C LYS A 457 28.86 22.64 -1.81
N GLY A 458 27.98 23.63 -1.89
CA GLY A 458 27.87 24.59 -2.99
C GLY A 458 28.13 26.00 -2.47
N GLN A 459 27.95 27.00 -3.33
CA GLN A 459 28.02 28.39 -2.91
C GLN A 459 26.65 28.89 -2.45
N LYS A 460 26.57 29.50 -1.26
CA LYS A 460 25.35 30.11 -0.75
C LYS A 460 24.76 31.11 -1.75
N GLY A 461 23.46 31.03 -1.95
CA GLY A 461 22.68 31.83 -2.87
C GLY A 461 22.62 31.28 -4.30
N ASN A 462 23.33 30.20 -4.60
CA ASN A 462 23.32 29.59 -5.93
C ASN A 462 22.35 28.43 -6.03
N THR A 463 21.82 28.22 -7.22
CA THR A 463 21.07 27.05 -7.65
C THR A 463 21.94 26.24 -8.59
N TYR A 464 22.01 24.94 -8.36
CA TYR A 464 22.76 24.00 -9.21
C TYR A 464 21.82 22.98 -9.83
N THR A 465 22.02 22.65 -11.11
CA THR A 465 21.29 21.62 -11.85
C THR A 465 22.10 20.33 -11.87
N PHE A 466 21.54 19.30 -11.31
CA PHE A 466 22.06 17.92 -11.30
C PHE A 466 21.40 17.16 -12.45
N LYS A 467 22.14 16.31 -13.13
CA LYS A 467 21.61 15.44 -14.18
C LYS A 467 21.59 14.00 -13.72
N TYR A 468 20.49 13.33 -13.96
CA TYR A 468 20.44 11.87 -13.76
C TYR A 468 21.28 11.16 -14.82
N THR A 469 21.77 9.98 -14.48
CA THR A 469 22.56 9.11 -15.37
C THR A 469 22.22 7.64 -15.12
N ASP A 470 22.46 6.78 -16.07
CA ASP A 470 22.20 5.34 -15.94
C ASP A 470 23.35 4.58 -15.28
N THR A 471 24.51 5.21 -15.17
CA THR A 471 25.72 4.56 -14.63
C THR A 471 26.40 5.39 -13.55
N SER A 472 26.95 4.73 -12.56
CA SER A 472 27.83 5.35 -11.57
C SER A 472 28.96 4.40 -11.20
N ASN A 473 30.15 4.97 -11.05
CA ASN A 473 31.37 4.26 -10.62
C ASN A 473 31.76 4.60 -9.17
N THR A 474 31.02 5.48 -8.49
CA THR A 474 31.40 5.96 -7.16
C THR A 474 30.77 5.12 -6.08
N ILE A 475 31.59 4.42 -5.31
CA ILE A 475 31.17 3.69 -4.11
C ILE A 475 31.50 4.57 -2.90
N VAL A 476 30.52 4.81 -2.04
CA VAL A 476 30.65 5.65 -0.84
C VAL A 476 30.30 4.83 0.38
N ASN A 477 31.18 4.85 1.38
CA ASN A 477 30.92 4.26 2.68
C ASN A 477 30.67 5.37 3.70
N THR A 478 29.42 5.54 4.11
CA THR A 478 29.03 6.69 4.92
C THR A 478 28.14 6.28 6.11
N ALA A 479 28.25 7.03 7.21
CA ALA A 479 27.33 6.98 8.34
C ALA A 479 26.05 7.81 8.11
N LEU A 480 25.96 8.52 6.98
CA LEU A 480 24.71 9.18 6.57
C LEU A 480 23.66 8.14 6.17
N ARG A 481 22.41 8.50 6.38
CA ARG A 481 21.22 7.75 5.95
C ARG A 481 20.26 8.72 5.28
N GLY A 482 19.36 8.21 4.45
CA GLY A 482 18.34 9.01 3.79
C GLY A 482 17.30 8.15 3.10
N SER A 483 16.24 8.79 2.63
CA SER A 483 15.13 8.16 1.91
C SER A 483 14.59 9.10 0.83
N VAL A 484 14.02 8.54 -0.21
CA VAL A 484 13.27 9.29 -1.23
C VAL A 484 11.85 9.64 -0.78
N GLN A 485 11.42 9.13 0.38
CA GLN A 485 10.15 9.44 1.02
C GLN A 485 10.35 10.07 2.38
N ASP A 486 9.34 10.78 2.88
CA ASP A 486 9.32 11.21 4.28
C ASP A 486 9.34 9.96 5.18
N GLU A 487 10.30 9.90 6.09
CA GLU A 487 10.47 8.74 6.98
C GLU A 487 10.80 9.14 8.41
N HIS A 488 10.46 8.27 9.37
CA HIS A 488 11.04 8.34 10.70
C HIS A 488 12.44 7.75 10.66
N THR A 489 13.45 8.47 11.20
CA THR A 489 14.85 8.05 11.09
C THR A 489 15.09 6.68 11.74
N THR A 490 15.94 5.86 11.11
CA THR A 490 16.27 4.50 11.55
C THR A 490 17.78 4.30 11.64
N THR A 491 18.23 3.28 12.37
CA THR A 491 19.64 2.93 12.45
C THR A 491 20.23 2.50 11.12
N GLY A 492 19.39 2.03 10.19
CA GLY A 492 19.79 1.40 8.94
C GLY A 492 20.63 0.12 9.14
N ASN A 493 20.61 -0.43 10.37
CA ASN A 493 21.33 -1.66 10.73
C ASN A 493 20.49 -2.44 11.75
N THR A 494 20.05 -3.62 11.39
CA THR A 494 19.22 -4.50 12.24
C THR A 494 19.91 -4.98 13.52
N ALA A 495 21.24 -4.89 13.59
CA ALA A 495 22.01 -5.22 14.79
C ALA A 495 22.08 -4.07 15.82
N LEU A 496 21.55 -2.88 15.47
CA LEU A 496 21.57 -1.70 16.35
C LEU A 496 20.14 -1.25 16.63
N THR A 497 19.89 -0.85 17.88
CA THR A 497 18.64 -0.21 18.30
C THR A 497 18.83 1.31 18.40
N ASP A 498 17.74 2.06 18.53
CA ASP A 498 17.77 3.52 18.75
C ASP A 498 18.53 3.90 20.03
N ASN A 499 18.62 2.98 21.00
CA ASN A 499 19.40 3.17 22.21
C ASN A 499 20.93 3.03 22.00
N ASP A 500 21.36 2.47 20.88
CA ASP A 500 22.78 2.26 20.55
C ASP A 500 23.39 3.40 19.75
N VAL A 501 22.55 4.31 19.22
CA VAL A 501 22.96 5.37 18.29
C VAL A 501 22.43 6.75 18.71
N TYR A 502 22.99 7.78 18.10
CA TYR A 502 22.45 9.14 18.08
C TYR A 502 22.13 9.56 16.66
N TYR A 503 21.04 10.29 16.52
CA TYR A 503 20.57 10.85 15.26
C TYR A 503 20.81 12.34 15.21
N TYR A 504 21.41 12.81 14.09
CA TYR A 504 21.73 14.22 13.88
C TYR A 504 21.15 14.70 12.55
N LYS A 505 20.64 15.91 12.55
CA LYS A 505 20.14 16.62 11.37
C LYS A 505 21.11 17.73 10.99
N LEU A 506 21.31 17.94 9.67
CA LEU A 506 22.03 19.11 9.18
C LEU A 506 21.22 20.39 9.48
N VAL A 507 21.81 21.32 10.19
CA VAL A 507 21.21 22.58 10.61
C VAL A 507 22.20 23.71 10.38
N TYR A 508 21.69 24.89 10.00
CA TYR A 508 22.47 26.12 9.94
C TYR A 508 22.21 26.97 11.19
N ASP A 509 23.30 27.38 11.84
CA ASP A 509 23.26 28.28 13.00
C ASP A 509 23.49 29.73 12.53
N ASP A 510 22.41 30.51 12.40
CA ASP A 510 22.47 31.92 11.97
C ASP A 510 23.34 32.77 12.91
N SER A 511 23.41 32.44 14.21
CA SER A 511 24.17 33.23 15.19
C SER A 511 25.69 33.07 15.04
N ARG A 512 26.14 31.94 14.47
CA ARG A 512 27.54 31.61 14.22
C ARG A 512 27.91 31.65 12.75
N ALA A 513 26.92 31.80 11.87
CA ALA A 513 27.04 31.68 10.42
C ALA A 513 27.68 30.34 9.99
N ARG A 514 27.31 29.24 10.64
CA ARG A 514 27.88 27.90 10.42
C ARG A 514 26.83 26.83 10.30
N ALA A 515 27.09 25.85 9.42
CA ALA A 515 26.33 24.62 9.33
C ALA A 515 26.94 23.51 10.20
N GLY A 516 26.12 22.60 10.67
CA GLY A 516 26.56 21.44 11.43
C GLY A 516 25.46 20.40 11.58
N PHE A 517 25.86 19.22 12.06
CA PHE A 517 24.90 18.18 12.43
C PHE A 517 24.55 18.32 13.90
N TYR A 518 23.29 18.50 14.23
CA TYR A 518 22.80 18.68 15.59
C TYR A 518 21.64 17.75 15.89
N TRP A 519 21.42 17.43 17.14
CA TRP A 519 20.24 16.68 17.55
C TRP A 519 18.98 17.42 17.14
N ALA A 520 18.07 16.74 16.44
CA ALA A 520 16.76 17.29 16.10
C ALA A 520 15.75 17.07 17.22
N GLU A 521 15.91 15.98 17.97
CA GLU A 521 15.11 15.62 19.14
C GLU A 521 15.99 15.48 20.39
N GLU A 522 15.38 15.49 21.57
CA GLU A 522 16.08 15.42 22.86
C GLU A 522 16.92 14.14 22.94
N ASN A 523 18.16 14.28 23.42
CA ASN A 523 19.13 13.17 23.57
C ASN A 523 19.49 12.42 22.27
N GLY A 524 19.32 13.07 21.12
CA GLY A 524 19.60 12.49 19.80
C GLY A 524 18.67 11.35 19.46
N ALA A 525 17.42 11.41 19.92
CA ALA A 525 16.37 10.47 19.58
C ALA A 525 15.99 10.52 18.08
N PRO A 526 15.33 9.49 17.55
CA PRO A 526 14.80 9.50 16.18
C PRO A 526 13.87 10.70 15.92
N PHE A 527 13.83 11.14 14.66
CA PHE A 527 13.00 12.27 14.22
C PHE A 527 12.45 12.03 12.80
N ASP A 528 11.49 12.85 12.37
CA ASP A 528 10.95 12.79 11.01
C ASP A 528 11.90 13.48 10.01
N ASN A 529 12.49 12.71 9.11
CA ASN A 529 13.33 13.19 8.02
C ASN A 529 12.50 13.39 6.76
N LYS A 530 12.86 14.39 5.96
CA LYS A 530 12.17 14.72 4.71
C LYS A 530 12.75 13.94 3.54
N ALA A 531 11.89 13.62 2.57
CA ALA A 531 12.24 13.03 1.29
C ALA A 531 13.45 13.74 0.64
N GLY A 532 14.39 12.97 0.13
CA GLY A 532 15.60 13.45 -0.53
C GLY A 532 16.64 14.07 0.41
N LYS A 533 16.41 14.09 1.72
CA LYS A 533 17.38 14.61 2.72
C LYS A 533 18.08 13.47 3.44
N CYS A 534 19.31 13.76 3.93
CA CYS A 534 20.05 12.82 4.76
C CYS A 534 20.14 13.30 6.21
N TYR A 535 20.32 12.33 7.08
CA TYR A 535 20.64 12.49 8.50
C TYR A 535 21.86 11.64 8.84
N LEU A 536 22.55 12.00 9.93
CA LEU A 536 23.74 11.29 10.38
C LEU A 536 23.36 10.36 11.53
N VAL A 537 23.87 9.12 11.49
CA VAL A 537 23.70 8.10 12.54
C VAL A 537 25.06 7.70 13.06
N LEU A 538 25.34 7.96 14.33
CA LEU A 538 26.60 7.58 14.95
C LEU A 538 26.37 6.69 16.17
N PRO A 539 27.15 5.58 16.30
CA PRO A 539 27.08 4.73 17.49
C PRO A 539 27.42 5.52 18.76
N ARG A 540 26.65 5.35 19.83
CA ARG A 540 26.92 6.00 21.14
C ARG A 540 28.31 5.69 21.70
N LYS A 541 28.85 4.51 21.36
CA LYS A 541 30.18 4.08 21.77
C LYS A 541 31.31 4.86 21.11
N THR A 542 31.12 5.37 19.90
CA THR A 542 32.11 6.16 19.17
C THR A 542 32.07 7.64 19.55
N VAL A 543 30.97 8.09 20.07
CA VAL A 543 30.78 9.49 20.46
C VAL A 543 30.70 9.55 21.96
N ASN A 544 31.54 10.36 22.63
CA ASN A 544 31.44 10.60 24.07
C ASN A 544 30.20 11.46 24.33
N ALA A 545 29.08 10.81 24.43
CA ALA A 545 27.75 11.33 24.22
C ALA A 545 27.20 12.15 25.37
N ALA A 546 27.69 12.00 26.56
CA ALA A 546 27.20 12.76 27.71
C ALA A 546 27.32 14.29 27.52
N ARG A 547 28.00 14.72 26.44
CA ARG A 547 28.33 16.14 26.20
C ARG A 547 28.10 16.63 24.75
N LEU A 548 27.66 15.78 23.80
CA LEU A 548 27.61 16.13 22.38
C LEU A 548 26.18 16.38 21.90
N GLN A 549 25.83 17.66 21.78
CA GLN A 549 24.57 18.07 21.18
C GLN A 549 24.67 18.36 19.68
N GLY A 550 25.89 18.32 19.09
CA GLY A 550 26.08 18.56 17.68
C GLY A 550 27.55 18.67 17.25
N PHE A 551 27.73 18.73 15.91
CA PHE A 551 29.01 18.84 15.21
C PHE A 551 28.98 20.04 14.25
N GLU A 552 30.01 20.89 14.22
CA GLU A 552 30.16 21.94 13.22
C GLU A 552 30.90 21.40 11.98
N LEU A 553 30.50 21.89 10.81
CA LEU A 553 31.23 21.70 9.56
C LEU A 553 32.22 22.85 9.40
N ASP A 554 33.51 22.58 9.39
CA ASP A 554 34.57 23.59 9.29
C ASP A 554 35.07 23.71 7.84
N ASP A 555 35.10 24.93 7.31
CA ASP A 555 35.57 25.23 5.95
C ASP A 555 37.10 25.06 5.76
N ALA A 556 37.85 25.12 6.85
CA ALA A 556 39.33 25.09 6.80
C ALA A 556 39.93 23.68 6.88
N THR A 557 39.20 22.71 7.44
CA THR A 557 39.66 21.33 7.60
C THR A 557 38.52 20.34 7.38
N VAL A 558 38.35 19.96 6.16
CA VAL A 558 37.30 19.03 5.71
C VAL A 558 37.60 17.58 6.11
N THR A 559 38.45 17.36 7.11
CA THR A 559 38.82 16.04 7.56
C THR A 559 38.14 15.59 8.85
N ASN A 560 37.57 16.50 9.66
CA ASN A 560 36.92 16.15 10.91
C ASN A 560 35.72 17.02 11.25
N ILE A 561 34.67 16.41 11.81
CA ILE A 561 33.59 17.14 12.48
C ILE A 561 34.12 17.71 13.78
N LYS A 562 34.12 19.02 13.93
CA LYS A 562 34.48 19.65 15.23
C LYS A 562 33.40 19.38 16.27
N GLN A 563 33.80 18.77 17.35
CA GLN A 563 32.95 18.58 18.51
C GLN A 563 32.73 19.93 19.22
N ILE A 564 31.48 20.34 19.38
CA ILE A 564 31.14 21.52 20.17
C ILE A 564 31.19 21.10 21.65
N GLY A 565 32.26 21.50 22.34
CA GLY A 565 32.37 21.32 23.79
C GLY A 565 31.24 22.08 24.49
N THR A 566 30.57 21.44 25.45
CA THR A 566 29.53 22.06 26.26
C THR A 566 30.11 23.16 27.13
N SER A 567 29.95 24.41 26.71
CA SER A 567 29.79 25.47 27.68
C SER A 567 28.37 25.32 28.26
N THR A 568 28.25 25.36 29.58
CA THR A 568 26.96 25.30 30.33
C THR A 568 25.88 26.10 29.58
N PRO A 569 24.73 25.56 29.22
CA PRO A 569 23.79 26.23 28.33
C PRO A 569 23.02 27.28 29.10
N THR A 570 23.44 28.53 28.97
CA THR A 570 22.65 29.69 29.37
C THR A 570 21.80 30.28 28.21
N ARG A 571 21.83 29.65 27.01
CA ARG A 571 21.07 30.11 25.85
C ARG A 571 20.13 29.02 25.33
N ARG A 572 18.84 29.36 25.24
CA ARG A 572 17.82 28.56 24.57
C ARG A 572 18.17 28.47 23.08
N HIS A 573 18.35 27.26 22.57
CA HIS A 573 18.48 27.02 21.13
C HIS A 573 17.09 26.84 20.55
N THR A 574 16.70 27.72 19.65
CA THR A 574 15.39 27.70 18.98
C THR A 574 15.60 27.53 17.49
N PHE A 575 14.94 26.54 16.89
CA PHE A 575 14.97 26.26 15.46
C PHE A 575 13.56 26.29 14.87
N GLU A 576 13.41 26.74 13.65
CA GLU A 576 12.21 26.51 12.87
C GLU A 576 12.11 25.01 12.50
N VAL A 577 10.92 24.54 12.15
CA VAL A 577 10.71 23.17 11.70
C VAL A 577 11.50 22.85 10.40
N SER A 578 11.84 23.89 9.62
CA SER A 578 12.75 23.81 8.47
C SER A 578 14.21 23.49 8.81
N GLY A 579 14.57 23.53 10.11
CA GLY A 579 15.94 23.36 10.61
C GLY A 579 16.73 24.66 10.73
N ARG A 580 16.14 25.83 10.41
CA ARG A 580 16.78 27.12 10.59
C ARG A 580 16.79 27.52 12.05
N LYS A 581 17.97 27.84 12.62
CA LYS A 581 18.09 28.35 13.99
C LYS A 581 17.67 29.83 14.03
N VAL A 582 16.88 30.19 15.01
CA VAL A 582 16.44 31.58 15.26
C VAL A 582 16.82 31.98 16.68
N LEU A 583 17.19 33.26 16.87
CA LEU A 583 17.60 33.77 18.17
C LEU A 583 16.44 33.79 19.16
N ASN A 584 15.24 34.13 18.70
CA ASN A 584 13.98 34.11 19.45
C ASN A 584 12.84 33.77 18.49
N ALA A 585 11.90 32.93 18.93
CA ALA A 585 10.65 32.69 18.22
C ALA A 585 9.70 33.91 18.42
N THR A 586 9.76 34.87 17.50
CA THR A 586 8.96 36.12 17.56
C THR A 586 7.75 36.09 16.64
N VAL A 587 7.64 35.11 15.77
CA VAL A 587 6.51 34.95 14.85
C VAL A 587 5.70 33.73 15.31
N PRO A 588 4.35 33.80 15.32
CA PRO A 588 3.53 32.63 15.62
C PRO A 588 3.87 31.45 14.72
N GLY A 589 4.12 30.30 15.29
CA GLY A 589 4.53 29.12 14.55
C GLY A 589 5.01 27.97 15.41
N LEU A 590 5.42 26.87 14.79
CA LEU A 590 5.98 25.71 15.45
C LEU A 590 7.51 25.77 15.38
N TYR A 591 8.17 25.68 16.54
CA TYR A 591 9.61 25.75 16.70
C TYR A 591 10.14 24.53 17.46
N ILE A 592 11.42 24.24 17.30
CA ILE A 592 12.16 23.27 18.13
C ILE A 592 12.97 24.10 19.13
N VAL A 593 12.58 24.10 20.39
CA VAL A 593 13.27 24.83 21.48
C VAL A 593 13.91 23.81 22.40
N ASN A 594 15.25 23.80 22.47
CA ASN A 594 16.02 22.82 23.25
C ASN A 594 15.61 21.36 22.95
N GLY A 595 15.41 21.02 21.66
CA GLY A 595 15.01 19.68 21.22
C GLY A 595 13.52 19.35 21.34
N LYS A 596 12.67 20.26 21.84
CA LYS A 596 11.21 20.03 21.98
C LYS A 596 10.41 20.88 21.00
N LYS A 597 9.41 20.29 20.37
CA LYS A 597 8.43 21.02 19.56
C LYS A 597 7.63 21.97 20.46
N THR A 598 7.70 23.27 20.19
CA THR A 598 7.04 24.33 20.96
C THR A 598 6.23 25.20 20.01
N ALA A 599 4.94 25.32 20.26
CA ALA A 599 4.10 26.26 19.53
C ALA A 599 4.23 27.65 20.17
N VAL A 600 4.62 28.64 19.36
CA VAL A 600 4.60 30.06 19.70
C VAL A 600 3.31 30.64 19.12
N LYS A 601 2.45 31.21 19.97
CA LYS A 601 1.17 31.80 19.58
C LYS A 601 1.32 33.27 19.22
#